data_fe7eb0380941338d85bfff1ec0034992
#
_entry.id   fe7eb0380941338d85bfff1ec0034992
#
_cell.length_a   1.000
_cell.length_b   1.000
_cell.length_c   1.000
_cell.angle_alpha   90.00
_cell.angle_beta   90.00
_cell.angle_gamma   90.00
#
_symmetry.space_group_name_H-M   'P 1'
#
loop_
_entity.id
_entity.type
_entity.pdbx_description
1 polymer ?
#
loop_
_entity_poly.entity_id
_entity_poly.type
_entity_poly.pdbx_seq_one_letter_code
_entity_poly.pdbx_strand_id
1 'polypeptide(L)'
;MSEQPESASGRTNPETGLPVSAPQAAWPERVDTGPHQVSYRITVNAPAPELWALLANPHRHHEVDGSESVQFTKTGPTRLAVGDEFTMAMRKFGLPYTMKLVTTAADEDRVVEWQHPGGHRWRWQFEDRGDGSTMVTETFDYSWTKPAVARAYELSRRPADNANGIRSSLTRLAGLYL
;
A
#
# COMPACT_ATOMS: atom_id res chain seq x y z
N MET A 1 15.12 -48.93 17.35
CA MET A 1 14.83 -48.55 15.97
C MET A 1 14.35 -47.13 16.03
N SER A 2 15.26 -46.19 15.86
CA SER A 2 14.97 -44.74 15.99
C SER A 2 15.03 -44.15 14.60
N GLU A 3 13.87 -43.69 14.12
CA GLU A 3 13.78 -42.93 12.89
C GLU A 3 14.26 -41.49 13.13
N GLN A 4 15.23 -41.06 12.36
CA GLN A 4 15.67 -39.69 12.30
C GLN A 4 14.74 -38.91 11.34
N PRO A 5 14.38 -37.63 11.64
CA PRO A 5 13.62 -36.81 10.73
C PRO A 5 14.49 -36.36 9.54
N GLU A 6 13.95 -36.50 8.37
CA GLU A 6 14.49 -36.08 7.08
C GLU A 6 14.74 -34.55 7.07
N SER A 7 15.96 -34.13 6.80
CA SER A 7 16.33 -32.72 6.70
C SER A 7 15.74 -32.08 5.46
N ALA A 8 15.04 -30.96 5.62
CA ALA A 8 14.53 -30.13 4.55
C ALA A 8 15.70 -29.69 3.64
N SER A 9 15.67 -30.14 2.38
CA SER A 9 16.60 -29.77 1.32
C SER A 9 16.41 -28.30 0.96
N GLY A 10 17.25 -27.42 1.48
CA GLY A 10 17.31 -26.02 1.09
C GLY A 10 17.77 -25.91 -0.38
N ARG A 11 17.08 -25.08 -1.16
CA ARG A 11 17.48 -24.75 -2.53
C ARG A 11 18.79 -23.98 -2.47
N THR A 12 19.80 -24.40 -3.22
CA THR A 12 21.08 -23.71 -3.40
C THR A 12 21.11 -23.02 -4.77
N ASN A 13 21.76 -21.87 -4.85
CA ASN A 13 22.02 -21.19 -6.13
C ASN A 13 22.95 -22.07 -6.99
N PRO A 14 22.57 -22.45 -8.23
CA PRO A 14 23.35 -23.34 -9.07
C PRO A 14 24.70 -22.76 -9.53
N GLU A 15 24.88 -21.42 -9.48
CA GLU A 15 26.15 -20.78 -9.89
C GLU A 15 27.14 -20.59 -8.73
N THR A 16 26.68 -20.49 -7.49
CA THR A 16 27.54 -20.16 -6.34
C THR A 16 27.57 -21.26 -5.28
N GLY A 17 26.67 -22.24 -5.33
CA GLY A 17 26.53 -23.31 -4.32
C GLY A 17 26.09 -22.82 -2.94
N LEU A 18 25.79 -21.53 -2.78
CA LEU A 18 25.38 -20.96 -1.51
C LEU A 18 23.87 -21.18 -1.29
N PRO A 19 23.42 -21.34 -0.04
CA PRO A 19 22.01 -21.45 0.26
C PRO A 19 21.29 -20.17 -0.20
N VAL A 20 20.24 -20.32 -1.00
CA VAL A 20 19.34 -19.21 -1.31
C VAL A 20 18.63 -18.89 0.00
N SER A 21 18.99 -17.77 0.62
CA SER A 21 18.22 -17.25 1.75
C SER A 21 16.78 -17.10 1.33
N ALA A 22 15.87 -17.73 2.04
CA ALA A 22 14.45 -17.44 1.87
C ALA A 22 14.24 -15.92 1.92
N PRO A 23 13.41 -15.34 1.05
CA PRO A 23 13.14 -13.92 1.10
C PRO A 23 12.67 -13.60 2.52
N GLN A 24 13.51 -12.88 3.27
CA GLN A 24 13.09 -12.35 4.56
C GLN A 24 11.91 -11.44 4.27
N ALA A 25 10.79 -11.68 4.93
CA ALA A 25 9.65 -10.79 4.87
C ALA A 25 10.16 -9.38 5.23
N ALA A 26 10.30 -8.54 4.22
CA ALA A 26 10.75 -7.17 4.44
C ALA A 26 9.68 -6.48 5.28
N TRP A 27 10.09 -5.76 6.33
CA TRP A 27 9.18 -4.95 7.12
C TRP A 27 9.08 -3.56 6.49
N PRO A 28 7.88 -2.93 6.48
CA PRO A 28 7.77 -1.57 6.00
C PRO A 28 8.66 -0.62 6.79
N GLU A 29 9.54 0.08 6.09
CA GLU A 29 10.42 1.09 6.66
C GLU A 29 9.87 2.50 6.43
N ARG A 30 10.06 3.39 7.41
CA ARG A 30 9.65 4.78 7.30
C ARG A 30 10.57 5.51 6.34
N VAL A 31 9.99 6.37 5.47
CA VAL A 31 10.74 7.29 4.61
C VAL A 31 10.25 8.71 4.83
N ASP A 32 11.16 9.68 4.69
CA ASP A 32 10.82 11.10 4.69
C ASP A 32 10.53 11.52 3.24
N THR A 33 9.29 11.90 2.99
CA THR A 33 8.83 12.37 1.68
C THR A 33 8.44 13.85 1.70
N GLY A 34 8.55 14.52 2.84
CA GLY A 34 8.29 15.93 3.01
C GLY A 34 7.38 16.27 4.20
N PRO A 35 7.18 17.57 4.46
CA PRO A 35 6.33 18.03 5.55
C PRO A 35 4.87 17.63 5.32
N HIS A 36 4.17 17.34 6.41
CA HIS A 36 2.76 16.92 6.40
C HIS A 36 2.51 15.62 5.63
N GLN A 37 3.52 14.75 5.56
CA GLN A 37 3.45 13.44 4.93
C GLN A 37 3.85 12.33 5.91
N VAL A 38 3.16 11.20 5.81
CA VAL A 38 3.50 9.97 6.53
C VAL A 38 3.67 8.88 5.50
N SER A 39 4.91 8.41 5.34
CA SER A 39 5.27 7.47 4.28
C SER A 39 6.04 6.29 4.82
N TYR A 40 5.73 5.12 4.28
CA TYR A 40 6.48 3.88 4.46
C TYR A 40 6.67 3.20 3.12
N ARG A 41 7.71 2.39 3.01
CA ARG A 41 7.98 1.59 1.82
C ARG A 41 8.35 0.16 2.17
N ILE A 42 8.18 -0.73 1.22
CA ILE A 42 8.55 -2.15 1.29
C ILE A 42 8.94 -2.66 -0.09
N THR A 43 9.82 -3.65 -0.16
CA THR A 43 10.04 -4.40 -1.40
C THR A 43 8.99 -5.51 -1.51
N VAL A 44 8.30 -5.56 -2.65
CA VAL A 44 7.32 -6.59 -3.00
C VAL A 44 7.87 -7.44 -4.15
N ASN A 45 7.74 -8.75 -4.04
CA ASN A 45 8.26 -9.70 -5.02
C ASN A 45 7.29 -9.88 -6.21
N ALA A 46 7.01 -8.77 -6.88
CA ALA A 46 6.16 -8.71 -8.07
C ALA A 46 6.56 -7.50 -8.94
N PRO A 47 6.31 -7.54 -10.27
CA PRO A 47 6.63 -6.45 -11.16
C PRO A 47 5.70 -5.25 -10.96
N ALA A 48 6.24 -4.04 -11.19
CA ALA A 48 5.50 -2.78 -11.00
C ALA A 48 4.16 -2.71 -11.76
N PRO A 49 4.04 -3.17 -13.03
CA PRO A 49 2.76 -3.18 -13.74
C PRO A 49 1.65 -3.95 -13.02
N GLU A 50 1.97 -5.08 -12.40
CA GLU A 50 1.00 -5.91 -11.69
C GLU A 50 0.51 -5.22 -10.42
N LEU A 51 1.43 -4.66 -9.65
CA LEU A 51 1.11 -3.94 -8.41
C LEU A 51 0.34 -2.65 -8.69
N TRP A 52 0.76 -1.91 -9.72
CA TRP A 52 0.03 -0.73 -10.15
C TRP A 52 -1.40 -1.07 -10.61
N ALA A 53 -1.58 -2.12 -11.41
CA ALA A 53 -2.89 -2.55 -11.87
C ALA A 53 -3.83 -2.97 -10.71
N LEU A 54 -3.28 -3.55 -9.64
CA LEU A 54 -4.04 -3.86 -8.44
C LEU A 54 -4.54 -2.59 -7.76
N LEU A 55 -3.65 -1.61 -7.54
CA LEU A 55 -3.98 -0.36 -6.83
C LEU A 55 -4.76 0.63 -7.72
N ALA A 56 -4.59 0.59 -9.03
CA ALA A 56 -5.37 1.37 -9.98
C ALA A 56 -6.81 0.83 -10.16
N ASN A 57 -7.12 -0.33 -9.59
CA ASN A 57 -8.48 -0.87 -9.57
C ASN A 57 -9.12 -0.67 -8.19
N PRO A 58 -9.99 0.35 -7.99
CA PRO A 58 -10.58 0.62 -6.69
C PRO A 58 -11.41 -0.54 -6.13
N HIS A 59 -11.93 -1.44 -7.00
CA HIS A 59 -12.68 -2.62 -6.56
C HIS A 59 -11.82 -3.66 -5.82
N ARG A 60 -10.48 -3.52 -5.89
CA ARG A 60 -9.52 -4.38 -5.21
C ARG A 60 -8.88 -3.76 -3.96
N HIS A 61 -9.18 -2.50 -3.63
CA HIS A 61 -8.55 -1.82 -2.49
C HIS A 61 -8.77 -2.53 -1.15
N HIS A 62 -9.89 -3.24 -0.98
CA HIS A 62 -10.16 -4.03 0.23
C HIS A 62 -9.14 -5.18 0.46
N GLU A 63 -8.47 -5.65 -0.60
CA GLU A 63 -7.47 -6.72 -0.50
C GLU A 63 -6.22 -6.28 0.26
N VAL A 64 -5.89 -4.99 0.16
CA VAL A 64 -4.67 -4.41 0.73
C VAL A 64 -4.92 -3.41 1.88
N ASP A 65 -6.16 -2.99 2.12
CA ASP A 65 -6.47 -2.00 3.17
C ASP A 65 -6.10 -2.50 4.57
N GLY A 66 -4.99 -2.00 5.09
CA GLY A 66 -4.49 -2.32 6.43
C GLY A 66 -5.26 -1.63 7.56
N SER A 67 -6.10 -0.64 7.24
CA SER A 67 -6.96 0.03 8.22
C SER A 67 -8.24 -0.75 8.54
N GLU A 68 -8.56 -1.78 7.73
CA GLU A 68 -9.79 -2.57 7.79
C GLU A 68 -11.08 -1.74 7.67
N SER A 69 -10.96 -0.52 7.18
CA SER A 69 -12.08 0.38 7.02
C SER A 69 -12.77 0.26 5.66
N VAL A 70 -12.05 -0.14 4.63
CA VAL A 70 -12.58 -0.35 3.28
C VAL A 70 -13.37 -1.66 3.21
N GLN A 71 -14.64 -1.58 2.85
CA GLN A 71 -15.50 -2.76 2.70
C GLN A 71 -15.55 -3.21 1.24
N PHE A 72 -16.01 -2.33 0.36
CA PHE A 72 -16.05 -2.56 -1.09
C PHE A 72 -16.24 -1.23 -1.83
N THR A 73 -15.93 -1.23 -3.13
CA THR A 73 -16.21 -0.07 -4.00
C THR A 73 -17.63 -0.16 -4.55
N LYS A 74 -18.42 0.89 -4.29
CA LYS A 74 -19.81 1.00 -4.76
C LYS A 74 -19.90 1.38 -6.22
N THR A 75 -19.10 2.38 -6.64
CA THR A 75 -19.06 2.92 -8.00
C THR A 75 -17.64 3.31 -8.36
N GLY A 76 -17.29 3.20 -9.63
CA GLY A 76 -15.99 3.59 -10.16
C GLY A 76 -15.54 2.67 -11.29
N PRO A 77 -14.56 3.11 -12.08
CA PRO A 77 -13.97 2.28 -13.15
C PRO A 77 -13.15 1.13 -12.54
N THR A 78 -12.80 0.15 -13.36
CA THR A 78 -11.87 -0.94 -12.99
C THR A 78 -10.40 -0.56 -13.19
N ARG A 79 -10.14 0.60 -13.80
CA ARG A 79 -8.82 1.19 -13.98
C ARG A 79 -8.95 2.70 -13.84
N LEU A 80 -8.30 3.26 -12.84
CA LEU A 80 -8.33 4.69 -12.56
C LEU A 80 -7.52 5.49 -13.57
N ALA A 81 -8.09 6.62 -14.00
CA ALA A 81 -7.41 7.69 -14.69
C ALA A 81 -7.56 9.00 -13.91
N VAL A 82 -6.71 9.98 -14.18
CA VAL A 82 -6.80 11.30 -13.54
C VAL A 82 -8.16 11.93 -13.78
N GLY A 83 -8.81 12.38 -12.70
CA GLY A 83 -10.16 12.96 -12.74
C GLY A 83 -11.28 11.95 -12.50
N ASP A 84 -11.00 10.66 -12.52
CA ASP A 84 -12.02 9.65 -12.22
C ASP A 84 -12.49 9.77 -10.78
N GLU A 85 -13.80 9.61 -10.61
CA GLU A 85 -14.44 9.55 -9.30
C GLU A 85 -14.83 8.10 -8.99
N PHE A 86 -14.61 7.70 -7.76
CA PHE A 86 -15.08 6.42 -7.27
C PHE A 86 -15.61 6.54 -5.84
N THR A 87 -16.51 5.64 -5.47
CA THR A 87 -17.20 5.68 -4.19
C THR A 87 -16.99 4.37 -3.45
N MET A 88 -16.51 4.45 -2.24
CA MET A 88 -16.25 3.30 -1.38
C MET A 88 -17.25 3.22 -0.23
N ALA A 89 -17.69 2.00 0.06
CA ALA A 89 -18.33 1.68 1.32
C ALA A 89 -17.24 1.47 2.37
N MET A 90 -17.35 2.21 3.45
CA MET A 90 -16.39 2.23 4.54
C MET A 90 -17.09 1.87 5.86
N ARG A 91 -16.31 1.37 6.83
CA ARG A 91 -16.77 1.13 8.20
C ARG A 91 -15.72 1.61 9.19
N LYS A 92 -16.13 2.36 10.21
CA LYS A 92 -15.24 2.77 11.29
C LYS A 92 -15.99 2.71 12.61
N PHE A 93 -15.39 2.10 13.63
CA PHE A 93 -16.02 1.90 14.94
C PHE A 93 -17.40 1.22 14.85
N GLY A 94 -17.57 0.29 13.91
CA GLY A 94 -18.84 -0.40 13.67
C GLY A 94 -19.86 0.38 12.82
N LEU A 95 -19.63 1.68 12.57
CA LEU A 95 -20.56 2.55 11.83
C LEU A 95 -20.21 2.56 10.33
N PRO A 96 -21.17 2.24 9.45
CA PRO A 96 -20.97 2.33 8.00
C PRO A 96 -21.04 3.79 7.54
N TYR A 97 -20.19 4.15 6.57
CA TYR A 97 -20.25 5.41 5.86
C TYR A 97 -19.81 5.24 4.41
N THR A 98 -20.02 6.26 3.60
CA THR A 98 -19.64 6.26 2.19
C THR A 98 -18.62 7.37 1.96
N MET A 99 -17.57 7.06 1.20
CA MET A 99 -16.50 8.00 0.86
C MET A 99 -16.44 8.15 -0.66
N LYS A 100 -16.57 9.38 -1.14
CA LYS A 100 -16.36 9.73 -2.55
C LYS A 100 -14.93 10.24 -2.71
N LEU A 101 -14.20 9.69 -3.66
CA LEU A 101 -12.77 9.93 -3.89
C LEU A 101 -12.57 10.38 -5.32
N VAL A 102 -11.55 11.19 -5.55
CA VAL A 102 -11.17 11.67 -6.89
C VAL A 102 -9.72 11.30 -7.16
N THR A 103 -9.46 10.66 -8.29
CA THR A 103 -8.11 10.31 -8.71
C THR A 103 -7.33 11.57 -9.12
N THR A 104 -6.20 11.81 -8.49
CA THR A 104 -5.36 13.01 -8.70
C THR A 104 -4.07 12.69 -9.45
N ALA A 105 -3.63 11.43 -9.45
CA ALA A 105 -2.56 10.94 -10.32
C ALA A 105 -2.81 9.48 -10.69
N ALA A 106 -2.48 9.12 -11.93
CA ALA A 106 -2.53 7.76 -12.47
C ALA A 106 -1.49 7.64 -13.59
N ASP A 107 -0.21 7.61 -13.20
CA ASP A 107 0.91 7.39 -14.10
C ASP A 107 1.20 5.88 -14.09
N GLU A 108 0.99 5.24 -15.24
CA GLU A 108 1.02 3.79 -15.39
C GLU A 108 2.34 3.21 -14.89
N ASP A 109 2.25 2.14 -14.11
CA ASP A 109 3.36 1.40 -13.49
C ASP A 109 4.19 2.20 -12.48
N ARG A 110 3.85 3.48 -12.20
CA ARG A 110 4.63 4.38 -11.38
C ARG A 110 3.90 4.99 -10.20
N VAL A 111 2.68 5.51 -10.43
CA VAL A 111 1.94 6.25 -9.40
C VAL A 111 0.45 6.03 -9.57
N VAL A 112 -0.25 5.85 -8.46
CA VAL A 112 -1.68 6.08 -8.36
C VAL A 112 -1.97 6.88 -7.09
N GLU A 113 -2.82 7.90 -7.19
CA GLU A 113 -3.15 8.79 -6.09
C GLU A 113 -4.61 9.21 -6.16
N TRP A 114 -5.25 9.29 -4.99
CA TRP A 114 -6.60 9.82 -4.87
C TRP A 114 -6.75 10.74 -3.69
N GLN A 115 -7.63 11.72 -3.85
CA GLN A 115 -7.95 12.73 -2.85
C GLN A 115 -9.26 12.42 -2.15
N HIS A 116 -9.26 12.61 -0.84
CA HIS A 116 -10.42 12.56 0.02
C HIS A 116 -11.13 13.93 0.11
N PRO A 117 -12.43 13.99 0.49
CA PRO A 117 -13.17 15.24 0.63
C PRO A 117 -12.51 16.25 1.58
N GLY A 118 -11.74 15.78 2.56
CA GLY A 118 -10.99 16.63 3.50
C GLY A 118 -9.72 17.26 2.91
N GLY A 119 -9.38 16.96 1.66
CA GLY A 119 -8.22 17.50 0.96
C GLY A 119 -6.95 16.65 1.06
N HIS A 120 -6.86 15.75 2.03
CA HIS A 120 -5.70 14.84 2.11
C HIS A 120 -5.75 13.80 0.98
N ARG A 121 -4.57 13.28 0.65
CA ARG A 121 -4.38 12.32 -0.45
C ARG A 121 -3.73 11.05 0.05
N TRP A 122 -4.04 9.96 -0.64
CA TRP A 122 -3.35 8.70 -0.54
C TRP A 122 -2.64 8.44 -1.85
N ARG A 123 -1.31 8.26 -1.77
CA ARG A 123 -0.44 8.03 -2.92
C ARG A 123 0.26 6.70 -2.78
N TRP A 124 0.26 5.93 -3.85
CA TRP A 124 1.06 4.73 -4.02
C TRP A 124 2.06 4.95 -5.16
N GLN A 125 3.32 4.67 -4.88
CA GLN A 125 4.41 4.80 -5.84
C GLN A 125 5.09 3.45 -6.01
N PHE A 126 5.45 3.14 -7.25
CA PHE A 126 6.04 1.87 -7.64
C PHE A 126 7.35 2.15 -8.37
N GLU A 127 8.44 1.60 -7.85
CA GLU A 127 9.78 1.73 -8.42
C GLU A 127 10.29 0.34 -8.74
N ASP A 128 10.39 0.02 -10.05
CA ASP A 128 10.91 -1.26 -10.54
C ASP A 128 12.39 -1.37 -10.17
N ARG A 129 12.79 -2.47 -9.58
CA ARG A 129 14.17 -2.73 -9.17
C ARG A 129 14.98 -3.45 -10.23
N GLY A 130 14.39 -3.89 -11.33
CA GLY A 130 15.05 -4.59 -12.42
C GLY A 130 15.33 -6.07 -12.14
N ASP A 131 14.94 -6.60 -10.98
CA ASP A 131 15.12 -8.00 -10.57
C ASP A 131 13.79 -8.76 -10.46
N GLY A 132 12.71 -8.18 -11.00
CA GLY A 132 11.35 -8.70 -10.91
C GLY A 132 10.63 -8.31 -9.61
N SER A 133 11.29 -7.56 -8.73
CA SER A 133 10.68 -6.97 -7.54
C SER A 133 10.47 -5.46 -7.71
N THR A 134 9.60 -4.92 -6.87
CA THR A 134 9.24 -3.49 -6.88
C THR A 134 9.37 -2.90 -5.48
N MET A 135 9.98 -1.72 -5.38
CA MET A 135 9.89 -0.89 -4.19
C MET A 135 8.55 -0.14 -4.21
N VAL A 136 7.71 -0.42 -3.24
CA VAL A 136 6.38 0.20 -3.11
C VAL A 136 6.39 1.17 -1.94
N THR A 137 6.00 2.41 -2.18
CA THR A 137 5.82 3.44 -1.15
C THR A 137 4.36 3.84 -1.05
N GLU A 138 3.79 3.79 0.15
CA GLU A 138 2.46 4.33 0.45
C GLU A 138 2.62 5.59 1.31
N THR A 139 1.90 6.65 0.93
CA THR A 139 1.97 7.97 1.57
C THR A 139 0.57 8.49 1.90
N PHE A 140 0.38 8.86 3.16
CA PHE A 140 -0.70 9.74 3.60
C PHE A 140 -0.21 11.19 3.53
N ASP A 141 -0.71 11.97 2.57
CA ASP A 141 -0.31 13.35 2.32
C ASP A 141 -1.43 14.31 2.70
N TYR A 142 -1.24 15.08 3.76
CA TYR A 142 -2.18 16.11 4.20
C TYR A 142 -1.68 17.55 3.98
N SER A 143 -0.62 17.72 3.19
CA SER A 143 -0.11 19.05 2.77
C SER A 143 -1.12 19.81 1.91
N TRP A 144 -2.05 19.09 1.26
CA TRP A 144 -3.12 19.65 0.43
C TRP A 144 -4.35 20.08 1.21
N THR A 145 -4.37 19.87 2.52
CA THR A 145 -5.46 20.31 3.37
C THR A 145 -5.32 21.79 3.74
N LYS A 146 -6.44 22.40 4.15
CA LYS A 146 -6.38 23.77 4.71
C LYS A 146 -5.48 23.76 5.96
N PRO A 147 -4.71 24.85 6.23
CA PRO A 147 -3.77 24.91 7.36
C PRO A 147 -4.41 24.54 8.72
N ALA A 148 -5.63 24.96 8.95
CA ALA A 148 -6.36 24.63 10.19
C ALA A 148 -6.65 23.11 10.29
N VAL A 149 -6.91 22.44 9.16
CA VAL A 149 -7.14 20.99 9.11
C VAL A 149 -5.83 20.24 9.31
N ALA A 150 -4.74 20.67 8.67
CA ALA A 150 -3.41 20.11 8.89
C ALA A 150 -3.01 20.17 10.36
N ARG A 151 -3.18 21.34 10.99
CA ARG A 151 -2.91 21.50 12.42
C ARG A 151 -3.80 20.61 13.31
N ALA A 152 -5.07 20.45 12.95
CA ALA A 152 -5.96 19.53 13.67
C ALA A 152 -5.49 18.07 13.54
N TYR A 153 -4.95 17.67 12.39
CA TYR A 153 -4.35 16.33 12.22
C TYR A 153 -3.11 16.16 13.08
N GLU A 154 -2.23 17.15 13.15
CA GLU A 154 -1.02 17.12 13.99
C GLU A 154 -1.34 17.02 15.49
N LEU A 155 -2.39 17.71 15.93
CA LEU A 155 -2.85 17.67 17.33
C LEU A 155 -3.64 16.39 17.68
N SER A 156 -4.06 15.65 16.68
CA SER A 156 -4.78 14.39 16.83
C SER A 156 -3.82 13.20 16.69
N ARG A 157 -4.33 12.00 16.98
CA ARG A 157 -3.57 10.76 16.72
C ARG A 157 -3.62 10.31 15.24
N ARG A 158 -4.30 11.06 14.36
CA ARG A 158 -4.53 10.65 12.98
C ARG A 158 -3.27 10.29 12.19
N PRO A 159 -2.17 11.08 12.22
CA PRO A 159 -0.94 10.69 11.54
C PRO A 159 -0.34 9.37 12.06
N ALA A 160 -0.39 9.14 13.37
CA ALA A 160 0.11 7.91 13.98
C ALA A 160 -0.80 6.70 13.64
N ASP A 161 -2.11 6.88 13.66
CA ASP A 161 -3.06 5.83 13.28
C ASP A 161 -2.92 5.47 11.80
N ASN A 162 -2.75 6.47 10.92
CA ASN A 162 -2.49 6.26 9.50
C ASN A 162 -1.12 5.59 9.25
N ALA A 163 -0.09 5.91 10.04
CA ALA A 163 1.19 5.21 9.98
C ALA A 163 1.05 3.70 10.23
N ASN A 164 0.23 3.31 11.20
CA ASN A 164 -0.08 1.90 11.46
C ASN A 164 -0.87 1.27 10.30
N GLY A 165 -1.86 1.98 9.75
CA GLY A 165 -2.62 1.54 8.58
C GLY A 165 -1.72 1.28 7.38
N ILE A 166 -0.84 2.24 7.03
CA ILE A 166 0.13 2.13 5.93
C ILE A 166 1.02 0.89 6.10
N ARG A 167 1.61 0.72 7.29
CA ARG A 167 2.46 -0.45 7.56
C ARG A 167 1.69 -1.76 7.36
N SER A 168 0.45 -1.82 7.82
CA SER A 168 -0.40 -3.00 7.64
C SER A 168 -0.77 -3.21 6.17
N SER A 169 -1.09 -2.14 5.41
CA SER A 169 -1.39 -2.21 3.97
C SER A 169 -0.20 -2.76 3.18
N LEU A 170 0.98 -2.20 3.41
CA LEU A 170 2.21 -2.63 2.74
C LEU A 170 2.56 -4.09 3.09
N THR A 171 2.39 -4.50 4.34
CA THR A 171 2.61 -5.90 4.77
C THR A 171 1.62 -6.84 4.09
N ARG A 172 0.33 -6.47 3.99
CA ARG A 172 -0.68 -7.26 3.28
C ARG A 172 -0.35 -7.38 1.80
N LEU A 173 0.01 -6.24 1.16
CA LEU A 173 0.40 -6.25 -0.25
C LEU A 173 1.57 -7.20 -0.49
N ALA A 174 2.63 -7.11 0.32
CA ALA A 174 3.78 -8.02 0.19
C ALA A 174 3.39 -9.49 0.42
N GLY A 175 2.47 -9.74 1.34
CA GLY A 175 1.95 -11.09 1.64
C GLY A 175 1.20 -11.75 0.49
N LEU A 176 0.67 -10.98 -0.46
CA LEU A 176 0.00 -11.53 -1.64
C LEU A 176 1.00 -12.15 -2.65
N TYR A 177 2.31 -11.86 -2.50
CA TYR A 177 3.38 -12.22 -3.45
C TYR A 177 4.54 -12.98 -2.80
N LEU A 178 4.26 -13.72 -1.73
CA LEU A 178 5.24 -14.59 -1.03
C LEU A 178 5.40 -15.95 -1.71
#